data_6f32b2af0303766e94e1b29f9f1eac14
#
_entry.id   6f32b2af0303766e94e1b29f9f1eac14
#
_cell.length_a   1.000
_cell.length_b   1.000
_cell.length_c   1.000
_cell.angle_alpha   90.00
_cell.angle_beta   90.00
_cell.angle_gamma   90.00
#
_symmetry.space_group_name_H-M   'P 1'
#
loop_
_entity.id
_entity.type
_entity.pdbx_description
1 polymer ?
#
loop_
_entity_poly.entity_id
_entity_poly.type
_entity_poly.pdbx_seq_one_letter_code
_entity_poly.pdbx_strand_id
1 'polypeptide(L)'
;KEVRHILSLHKRLFGRVKELNELNVRVSWIGRRFEDPAARTPRFVQRAIRQAISDTSANTGMTLTVAFDYGSRAEIAEAARLLHDRGLQPTIENLGQQMYLPQMPKVDVVVRTSGERRLSNFLLWQANGAPIHFTTNTWPEYSAEDLDQALALARRVHSS
;
A
#
# COMPACT_ATOMS: atom_id res chain seq x y z
N LYS A 1 2.22 -24.34 -1.63
CA LYS A 1 1.07 -24.17 -2.58
C LYS A 1 0.50 -22.75 -2.50
N GLU A 2 0.23 -22.19 -1.31
CA GLU A 2 -0.35 -20.85 -1.10
C GLU A 2 0.48 -19.73 -1.73
N VAL A 3 1.78 -19.72 -1.53
CA VAL A 3 2.68 -18.69 -2.10
C VAL A 3 2.58 -18.63 -3.63
N ARG A 4 2.51 -19.78 -4.31
CA ARG A 4 2.33 -19.82 -5.78
C ARG A 4 0.97 -19.26 -6.20
N HIS A 5 -0.07 -19.52 -5.42
CA HIS A 5 -1.41 -18.99 -5.69
C HIS A 5 -1.44 -17.47 -5.54
N ILE A 6 -0.88 -16.94 -4.45
CA ILE A 6 -0.75 -15.50 -4.22
C ILE A 6 0.05 -14.84 -5.36
N LEU A 7 1.16 -15.44 -5.77
CA LEU A 7 1.97 -14.95 -6.90
C LEU A 7 1.20 -14.94 -8.22
N SER A 8 0.30 -15.91 -8.46
CA SER A 8 -0.55 -15.94 -9.66
C SER A 8 -1.63 -14.84 -9.63
N LEU A 9 -2.17 -14.53 -8.45
CA LEU A 9 -3.13 -13.44 -8.27
C LEU A 9 -2.51 -12.07 -8.56
N HIS A 10 -1.27 -11.84 -8.10
CA HIS A 10 -0.55 -10.60 -8.40
C HIS A 10 -0.30 -10.44 -9.90
N LYS A 11 0.06 -11.52 -10.61
CA LYS A 11 0.19 -11.50 -12.07
C LYS A 11 -1.14 -11.11 -12.74
N ARG A 12 -2.27 -11.60 -12.25
CA ARG A 12 -3.61 -11.23 -12.75
C ARG A 12 -3.93 -9.76 -12.50
N LEU A 13 -3.63 -9.24 -11.31
CA LEU A 13 -3.87 -7.82 -11.00
C LEU A 13 -3.10 -6.91 -11.96
N PHE A 14 -1.80 -7.15 -12.11
CA PHE A 14 -0.97 -6.37 -13.03
C PHE A 14 -1.27 -6.66 -14.51
N GLY A 15 -1.95 -7.76 -14.83
CA GLY A 15 -2.45 -8.06 -16.19
C GLY A 15 -3.70 -7.29 -16.59
N ARG A 16 -4.36 -6.59 -15.64
CA ARG A 16 -5.58 -5.80 -15.91
C ARG A 16 -5.30 -4.34 -16.28
N VAL A 17 -4.12 -4.06 -16.81
CA VAL A 17 -3.68 -2.70 -17.15
C VAL A 17 -4.65 -1.98 -18.10
N LYS A 18 -5.23 -2.71 -19.09
CA LYS A 18 -6.21 -2.13 -20.00
C LYS A 18 -7.42 -1.57 -19.24
N GLU A 19 -8.01 -2.36 -18.35
CA GLU A 19 -9.14 -1.96 -17.50
C GLU A 19 -8.79 -0.78 -16.60
N LEU A 20 -7.58 -0.81 -15.99
CA LEU A 20 -7.12 0.28 -15.15
C LEU A 20 -6.96 1.59 -15.94
N ASN A 21 -6.51 1.52 -17.18
CA ASN A 21 -6.44 2.69 -18.06
C ASN A 21 -7.83 3.22 -18.44
N GLU A 22 -8.78 2.33 -18.76
CA GLU A 22 -10.18 2.70 -19.04
C GLU A 22 -10.82 3.42 -17.85
N LEU A 23 -10.48 3.02 -16.63
CA LEU A 23 -10.94 3.62 -15.38
C LEU A 23 -10.08 4.81 -14.92
N ASN A 24 -9.09 5.23 -15.69
CA ASN A 24 -8.14 6.29 -15.34
C ASN A 24 -7.43 6.06 -13.99
N VAL A 25 -7.10 4.80 -13.67
CA VAL A 25 -6.43 4.41 -12.43
C VAL A 25 -4.93 4.31 -12.65
N ARG A 26 -4.15 5.05 -11.86
CA ARG A 26 -2.69 4.95 -11.81
C ARG A 26 -2.27 3.85 -10.85
N VAL A 27 -1.39 2.96 -11.28
CA VAL A 27 -0.80 1.94 -10.40
C VAL A 27 0.47 2.49 -9.76
N SER A 28 0.61 2.24 -8.47
CA SER A 28 1.81 2.45 -7.68
C SER A 28 2.13 1.20 -6.86
N TRP A 29 3.34 1.14 -6.31
CA TRP A 29 3.78 0.01 -5.50
C TRP A 29 4.62 0.49 -4.34
N ILE A 30 4.45 -0.15 -3.19
CA ILE A 30 5.32 -0.02 -2.02
C ILE A 30 5.78 -1.40 -1.57
N GLY A 31 7.02 -1.46 -1.10
CA GLY A 31 7.61 -2.68 -0.59
C GLY A 31 9.13 -2.60 -0.57
N ARG A 32 9.75 -3.69 -0.18
CA ARG A 32 11.20 -3.81 -0.14
C ARG A 32 11.78 -3.64 -1.55
N ARG A 33 12.78 -2.77 -1.69
CA ARG A 33 13.44 -2.53 -2.99
C ARG A 33 13.89 -3.84 -3.62
N PHE A 34 13.77 -3.96 -4.92
CA PHE A 34 14.09 -5.21 -5.63
C PHE A 34 15.57 -5.56 -5.59
N GLU A 35 16.42 -4.57 -5.38
CA GLU A 35 17.87 -4.67 -5.24
C GLU A 35 18.33 -5.07 -3.83
N ASP A 36 17.41 -5.01 -2.84
CA ASP A 36 17.70 -5.44 -1.46
C ASP A 36 17.95 -6.96 -1.43
N PRO A 37 19.07 -7.42 -0.84
CA PRO A 37 19.37 -8.86 -0.71
C PRO A 37 18.28 -9.65 0.03
N ALA A 38 17.49 -9.00 0.86
CA ALA A 38 16.36 -9.60 1.58
C ALA A 38 15.04 -9.55 0.79
N ALA A 39 15.03 -9.01 -0.44
CA ALA A 39 13.83 -8.95 -1.27
C ALA A 39 13.35 -10.35 -1.65
N ARG A 40 12.05 -10.58 -1.46
CA ARG A 40 11.40 -11.88 -1.75
C ARG A 40 10.55 -11.85 -3.01
N THR A 41 10.48 -10.70 -3.68
CA THR A 41 9.68 -10.52 -4.89
C THR A 41 10.32 -11.23 -6.08
N PRO A 42 9.69 -12.26 -6.67
CA PRO A 42 10.24 -12.96 -7.83
C PRO A 42 10.40 -12.03 -9.03
N ARG A 43 11.42 -12.28 -9.87
CA ARG A 43 11.73 -11.42 -11.04
C ARG A 43 10.56 -11.21 -12.01
N PHE A 44 9.71 -12.22 -12.20
CA PHE A 44 8.54 -12.08 -13.08
C PHE A 44 7.47 -11.15 -12.48
N VAL A 45 7.31 -11.13 -11.13
CA VAL A 45 6.43 -10.19 -10.43
C VAL A 45 7.00 -8.78 -10.51
N GLN A 46 8.32 -8.61 -10.28
CA GLN A 46 8.99 -7.31 -10.43
C GLN A 46 8.76 -6.71 -11.82
N ARG A 47 8.88 -7.52 -12.88
CA ARG A 47 8.60 -7.06 -14.25
C ARG A 47 7.15 -6.64 -14.44
N ALA A 48 6.20 -7.44 -13.91
CA ALA A 48 4.78 -7.11 -14.00
C ALA A 48 4.42 -5.82 -13.26
N ILE A 49 5.01 -5.59 -12.08
CA ILE A 49 4.87 -4.35 -11.31
C ILE A 49 5.40 -3.15 -12.11
N ARG A 50 6.64 -3.22 -12.60
CA ARG A 50 7.24 -2.13 -13.38
C ARG A 50 6.45 -1.82 -14.64
N GLN A 51 5.97 -2.84 -15.34
CA GLN A 51 5.15 -2.67 -16.54
C GLN A 51 3.83 -1.97 -16.21
N ALA A 52 3.10 -2.43 -15.19
CA ALA A 52 1.83 -1.83 -14.80
C ALA A 52 1.99 -0.36 -14.37
N ILE A 53 3.05 -0.03 -13.63
CA ILE A 53 3.36 1.35 -13.24
C ILE A 53 3.63 2.20 -14.49
N SER A 54 4.46 1.70 -15.43
CA SER A 54 4.78 2.39 -16.68
C SER A 54 3.54 2.64 -17.54
N ASP A 55 2.74 1.59 -17.75
CA ASP A 55 1.59 1.63 -18.65
C ASP A 55 0.42 2.49 -18.14
N THR A 56 0.37 2.74 -16.82
CA THR A 56 -0.66 3.57 -16.18
C THR A 56 -0.15 4.93 -15.73
N SER A 57 1.10 5.28 -16.05
CA SER A 57 1.76 6.50 -15.55
C SER A 57 1.09 7.81 -16.00
N ALA A 58 0.42 7.81 -17.15
CA ALA A 58 -0.31 8.96 -17.69
C ALA A 58 -1.69 9.17 -17.02
N ASN A 59 -2.19 8.19 -16.25
CA ASN A 59 -3.50 8.29 -15.61
C ASN A 59 -3.45 9.32 -14.47
N THR A 60 -4.52 10.10 -14.36
CA THR A 60 -4.65 11.25 -13.44
C THR A 60 -5.74 11.06 -12.39
N GLY A 61 -6.50 9.99 -12.46
CA GLY A 61 -7.58 9.66 -11.52
C GLY A 61 -7.08 9.03 -10.23
N MET A 62 -7.76 8.01 -9.76
CA MET A 62 -7.40 7.30 -8.53
C MET A 62 -6.02 6.66 -8.62
N THR A 63 -5.25 6.68 -7.54
CA THR A 63 -4.01 5.91 -7.43
C THR A 63 -4.25 4.63 -6.63
N LEU A 64 -4.04 3.47 -7.27
CA LEU A 64 -4.03 2.16 -6.63
C LEU A 64 -2.60 1.80 -6.25
N THR A 65 -2.30 1.85 -4.96
CA THR A 65 -0.99 1.43 -4.45
C THR A 65 -1.04 0.00 -3.93
N VAL A 66 -0.23 -0.88 -4.52
CA VAL A 66 -0.13 -2.28 -4.11
C VAL A 66 1.05 -2.44 -3.16
N ALA A 67 0.80 -2.89 -1.92
CA ALA A 67 1.82 -3.24 -0.96
C ALA A 67 2.22 -4.72 -1.15
N PHE A 68 3.42 -4.96 -1.69
CA PHE A 68 3.93 -6.31 -1.92
C PHE A 68 5.37 -6.44 -1.41
N ASP A 69 5.65 -7.48 -0.62
CA ASP A 69 6.89 -7.60 0.17
C ASP A 69 7.12 -6.37 1.04
N TYR A 70 6.02 -5.88 1.63
CA TYR A 70 5.96 -4.66 2.43
C TYR A 70 5.90 -4.98 3.92
N GLY A 71 6.55 -4.16 4.71
CA GLY A 71 6.41 -4.13 6.15
C GLY A 71 6.89 -2.80 6.70
N SER A 72 6.04 -2.13 7.47
CA SER A 72 6.27 -0.76 7.95
C SER A 72 7.54 -0.61 8.78
N ARG A 73 7.88 -1.62 9.59
CA ARG A 73 9.14 -1.59 10.37
C ARG A 73 10.38 -1.55 9.47
N ALA A 74 10.36 -2.29 8.35
CA ALA A 74 11.44 -2.26 7.37
C ALA A 74 11.49 -0.92 6.62
N GLU A 75 10.34 -0.38 6.26
CA GLU A 75 10.23 0.96 5.66
C GLU A 75 10.80 2.03 6.57
N ILE A 76 10.41 2.06 7.85
CA ILE A 76 10.91 3.04 8.83
C ILE A 76 12.43 2.90 9.02
N ALA A 77 12.95 1.68 9.12
CA ALA A 77 14.39 1.44 9.24
C ALA A 77 15.16 1.93 8.00
N GLU A 78 14.63 1.68 6.80
CA GLU A 78 15.20 2.16 5.55
C GLU A 78 15.14 3.69 5.45
N ALA A 79 14.01 4.29 5.84
CA ALA A 79 13.87 5.74 5.89
C ALA A 79 14.88 6.39 6.84
N ALA A 80 15.11 5.80 8.02
CA ALA A 80 16.10 6.28 8.98
C ALA A 80 17.53 6.16 8.42
N ARG A 81 17.85 5.06 7.73
CA ARG A 81 19.13 4.87 7.05
C ARG A 81 19.36 5.94 5.96
N LEU A 82 18.35 6.17 5.10
CA LEU A 82 18.42 7.19 4.05
C LEU A 82 18.60 8.60 4.63
N LEU A 83 17.96 8.89 5.75
CA LEU A 83 18.08 10.14 6.46
C LEU A 83 19.53 10.34 6.96
N HIS A 84 20.12 9.30 7.58
CA HIS A 84 21.51 9.30 8.02
C HIS A 84 22.47 9.49 6.85
N ASP A 85 22.32 8.73 5.77
CA ASP A 85 23.20 8.78 4.59
C ASP A 85 23.19 10.15 3.90
N ARG A 86 22.08 10.89 4.03
CA ARG A 86 21.93 12.26 3.49
C ARG A 86 22.34 13.35 4.47
N GLY A 87 22.78 13.01 5.68
CA GLY A 87 23.15 13.99 6.72
C GLY A 87 21.98 14.86 7.18
N LEU A 88 20.75 14.39 7.07
CA LEU A 88 19.56 15.13 7.47
C LEU A 88 19.27 14.95 8.97
N GLN A 89 18.72 16.00 9.58
CA GLN A 89 18.29 15.94 10.99
C GLN A 89 17.11 14.96 11.15
N PRO A 90 17.08 14.16 12.24
CA PRO A 90 16.03 13.17 12.50
C PRO A 90 14.75 13.83 13.04
N THR A 91 14.06 14.57 12.19
CA THR A 91 12.73 15.14 12.46
C THR A 91 11.64 14.26 11.88
N ILE A 92 10.41 14.41 12.39
CA ILE A 92 9.22 13.70 11.88
C ILE A 92 9.05 13.97 10.38
N GLU A 93 9.22 15.23 9.98
CA GLU A 93 9.09 15.67 8.59
C GLU A 93 10.17 15.02 7.69
N ASN A 94 11.44 15.17 8.08
CA ASN A 94 12.55 14.60 7.31
C ASN A 94 12.43 13.07 7.19
N LEU A 95 12.01 12.38 8.26
CA LEU A 95 11.79 10.94 8.23
C LEU A 95 10.61 10.59 7.31
N GLY A 96 9.50 11.32 7.38
CA GLY A 96 8.34 11.14 6.52
C GLY A 96 8.68 11.28 5.03
N GLN A 97 9.58 12.22 4.69
CA GLN A 97 10.06 12.41 3.31
C GLN A 97 10.95 11.26 2.79
N GLN A 98 11.43 10.38 3.66
CA GLN A 98 12.20 9.19 3.26
C GLN A 98 11.33 7.92 3.17
N MET A 99 10.04 7.97 3.53
CA MET A 99 9.12 6.83 3.37
C MET A 99 8.93 6.46 1.90
N TYR A 100 8.40 5.28 1.63
CA TYR A 100 8.24 4.78 0.26
C TYR A 100 7.34 5.64 -0.62
N LEU A 101 6.32 6.27 -0.04
CA LEU A 101 5.43 7.22 -0.72
C LEU A 101 5.30 8.50 0.11
N PRO A 102 6.30 9.39 0.09
CA PRO A 102 6.28 10.60 0.92
C PRO A 102 5.14 11.57 0.56
N GLN A 103 4.60 11.45 -0.66
CA GLN A 103 3.49 12.28 -1.15
C GLN A 103 2.12 11.61 -0.95
N MET A 104 2.07 10.46 -0.26
CA MET A 104 0.78 9.81 0.01
C MET A 104 -0.07 10.71 0.91
N PRO A 105 -1.35 10.93 0.56
CA PRO A 105 -2.24 11.69 1.43
C PRO A 105 -2.41 10.98 2.77
N LYS A 106 -2.87 11.72 3.78
CA LYS A 106 -3.20 11.14 5.09
C LYS A 106 -4.20 9.99 4.91
N VAL A 107 -4.01 8.92 5.66
CA VAL A 107 -4.92 7.77 5.65
C VAL A 107 -6.22 8.16 6.35
N ASP A 108 -7.33 8.10 5.64
CA ASP A 108 -8.66 8.42 6.17
C ASP A 108 -9.26 7.27 6.97
N VAL A 109 -9.02 6.04 6.56
CA VAL A 109 -9.49 4.83 7.24
C VAL A 109 -8.62 3.63 6.86
N VAL A 110 -8.40 2.75 7.82
CA VAL A 110 -7.83 1.42 7.58
C VAL A 110 -8.96 0.39 7.63
N VAL A 111 -9.10 -0.41 6.59
CA VAL A 111 -10.05 -1.54 6.58
C VAL A 111 -9.30 -2.83 6.89
N ARG A 112 -9.78 -3.56 7.88
CA ARG A 112 -9.20 -4.84 8.27
C ARG A 112 -10.27 -5.94 8.17
N THR A 113 -10.08 -6.83 7.21
CA THR A 113 -10.98 -7.96 6.91
C THR A 113 -10.64 -9.22 7.72
N SER A 114 -11.46 -10.26 7.59
CA SER A 114 -11.24 -11.61 8.16
C SER A 114 -11.21 -11.68 9.69
N GLY A 115 -11.85 -10.73 10.38
CA GLY A 115 -11.92 -10.71 11.84
C GLY A 115 -10.61 -10.38 12.56
N GLU A 116 -9.54 -10.11 11.83
CA GLU A 116 -8.24 -9.75 12.41
C GLU A 116 -8.27 -8.34 13.00
N ARG A 117 -7.82 -8.20 14.26
CA ARG A 117 -7.85 -6.92 15.01
C ARG A 117 -6.46 -6.35 15.27
N ARG A 118 -5.59 -6.41 14.28
CA ARG A 118 -4.21 -5.91 14.36
C ARG A 118 -3.77 -5.34 13.02
N LEU A 119 -2.89 -4.34 13.01
CA LEU A 119 -2.33 -3.75 11.78
C LEU A 119 -1.33 -4.68 11.07
N SER A 120 -0.80 -5.69 11.74
CA SER A 120 0.14 -6.66 11.18
C SER A 120 1.33 -6.01 10.45
N ASN A 121 1.91 -4.98 11.04
CA ASN A 121 3.04 -4.26 10.45
C ASN A 121 2.70 -3.53 9.12
N PHE A 122 1.43 -3.12 8.95
CA PHE A 122 0.97 -2.39 7.76
C PHE A 122 0.77 -0.92 8.08
N LEU A 123 1.41 -0.04 7.31
CA LEU A 123 1.31 1.43 7.35
C LEU A 123 1.36 2.05 8.77
N LEU A 124 2.24 1.55 9.66
CA LEU A 124 2.30 2.00 11.06
C LEU A 124 2.56 3.50 11.19
N TRP A 125 3.34 4.08 10.29
CA TRP A 125 3.61 5.51 10.25
C TRP A 125 2.45 6.28 9.62
N GLN A 126 2.01 5.87 8.44
CA GLN A 126 1.03 6.60 7.63
C GLN A 126 -0.39 6.51 8.20
N ALA A 127 -0.73 5.40 8.88
CA ALA A 127 -2.04 5.20 9.49
C ALA A 127 -2.15 5.77 10.91
N ASN A 128 -1.14 6.51 11.38
CA ASN A 128 -1.21 7.13 12.70
C ASN A 128 -2.41 8.09 12.81
N GLY A 129 -3.31 7.81 13.77
CA GLY A 129 -4.53 8.57 13.98
C GLY A 129 -5.69 8.22 13.04
N ALA A 130 -5.51 7.32 12.07
CA ALA A 130 -6.59 6.86 11.23
C ALA A 130 -7.51 5.88 11.98
N PRO A 131 -8.84 5.98 11.84
CA PRO A 131 -9.76 4.98 12.36
C PRO A 131 -9.57 3.64 11.64
N ILE A 132 -9.84 2.55 12.36
CA ILE A 132 -9.73 1.20 11.81
C ILE A 132 -11.13 0.58 11.79
N HIS A 133 -11.60 0.25 10.60
CA HIS A 133 -12.82 -0.52 10.40
C HIS A 133 -12.50 -2.01 10.38
N PHE A 134 -13.03 -2.76 11.35
CA PHE A 134 -12.87 -4.20 11.43
C PHE A 134 -14.13 -4.90 10.91
N THR A 135 -13.96 -5.85 9.98
CA THR A 135 -15.04 -6.71 9.52
C THR A 135 -14.65 -8.18 9.61
N THR A 136 -15.61 -9.06 9.86
CA THR A 136 -15.43 -10.52 9.84
C THR A 136 -15.42 -11.06 8.41
N ASN A 137 -15.94 -10.30 7.44
CA ASN A 137 -15.97 -10.68 6.04
C ASN A 137 -14.56 -10.90 5.51
N THR A 138 -14.35 -11.95 4.75
CA THR A 138 -13.10 -12.17 4.04
C THR A 138 -12.98 -11.21 2.86
N TRP A 139 -11.78 -11.05 2.30
CA TRP A 139 -11.58 -10.12 1.19
C TRP A 139 -12.48 -10.38 -0.02
N PRO A 140 -12.74 -11.63 -0.44
CA PRO A 140 -13.70 -11.91 -1.53
C PRO A 140 -15.17 -11.60 -1.19
N GLU A 141 -15.52 -11.53 0.08
CA GLU A 141 -16.89 -11.25 0.58
C GLU A 141 -17.09 -9.75 0.88
N TYR A 142 -16.01 -8.95 0.85
CA TYR A 142 -16.06 -7.52 1.13
C TYR A 142 -16.86 -6.79 0.04
N SER A 143 -17.98 -6.20 0.44
CA SER A 143 -18.95 -5.56 -0.45
C SER A 143 -18.80 -4.04 -0.52
N ALA A 144 -19.54 -3.40 -1.42
CA ALA A 144 -19.66 -1.95 -1.46
C ALA A 144 -20.29 -1.39 -0.17
N GLU A 145 -21.22 -2.11 0.44
CA GLU A 145 -21.85 -1.73 1.71
C GLU A 145 -20.84 -1.73 2.87
N ASP A 146 -19.94 -2.73 2.93
CA ASP A 146 -18.84 -2.74 3.89
C ASP A 146 -17.91 -1.52 3.71
N LEU A 147 -17.65 -1.14 2.45
CA LEU A 147 -16.86 0.05 2.14
C LEU A 147 -17.56 1.32 2.60
N ASP A 148 -18.86 1.45 2.36
CA ASP A 148 -19.65 2.60 2.79
C ASP A 148 -19.65 2.76 4.32
N GLN A 149 -19.71 1.66 5.07
CA GLN A 149 -19.57 1.67 6.53
C GLN A 149 -18.18 2.17 6.96
N ALA A 150 -17.12 1.73 6.32
CA ALA A 150 -15.76 2.19 6.59
C ALA A 150 -15.60 3.68 6.28
N LEU A 151 -16.15 4.17 5.17
CA LEU A 151 -16.13 5.59 4.80
C LEU A 151 -16.97 6.43 5.76
N ALA A 152 -18.11 5.94 6.24
CA ALA A 152 -18.91 6.61 7.26
C ALA A 152 -18.16 6.75 8.60
N LEU A 153 -17.33 5.77 8.97
CA LEU A 153 -16.45 5.86 10.13
C LEU A 153 -15.41 6.96 9.95
N ALA A 154 -14.75 7.02 8.78
CA ALA A 154 -13.77 8.05 8.45
C ALA A 154 -14.38 9.47 8.59
N ARG A 155 -15.55 9.70 7.99
CA ARG A 155 -16.24 10.99 8.03
C ARG A 155 -16.55 11.46 9.46
N ARG A 156 -16.99 10.54 10.33
CA ARG A 156 -17.29 10.86 11.75
C ARG A 156 -16.07 11.34 12.52
N VAL A 157 -14.91 10.68 12.31
CA VAL A 157 -13.67 11.04 12.99
C VAL A 157 -13.10 12.37 12.52
N HIS A 158 -13.29 12.73 11.25
CA HIS A 158 -12.80 14.01 10.70
C HIS A 158 -13.73 15.21 11.03
N SER A 159 -14.95 14.93 11.50
CA SER A 159 -15.94 15.97 11.87
C SER A 159 -15.92 16.30 13.38
N SER A 160 -15.10 15.60 14.15
CA SER A 160 -14.90 15.78 15.60
C SER A 160 -13.62 16.50 15.90
#